data_a45ffef04cd6146defb0efeca2758728
#
_entry.id   a45ffef04cd6146defb0efeca2758728
#
_cell.length_a   1.000
_cell.length_b   1.000
_cell.length_c   1.000
_cell.angle_alpha   90.00
_cell.angle_beta   90.00
_cell.angle_gamma   90.00
#
_symmetry.space_group_name_H-M   'P 1'
#
loop_
_entity.id
_entity.type
_entity.pdbx_description
1 polymer ?
#
loop_
_entity_poly.entity_id
_entity_poly.type
_entity_poly.pdbx_seq_one_letter_code
_entity_poly.pdbx_strand_id
1 'polypeptide(L)' 'MKVGDLVQVKPVHQREFKAVAENRGYPVMPIIGLIMSIESNGYIQLDNRPMPAMAHYFEVISGSR' A
#
# COMPACT_ATOMS: atom_id res chain seq x y z
N MET A 1 -1.33 8.44 9.60
CA MET A 1 -1.32 8.24 8.13
C MET A 1 -2.22 9.28 7.50
N LYS A 2 -1.73 9.99 6.52
CA LYS A 2 -2.50 11.08 5.90
C LYS A 2 -2.12 11.22 4.43
N VAL A 3 -2.92 11.95 3.69
CA VAL A 3 -2.66 12.23 2.27
C VAL A 3 -1.30 12.91 2.16
N GLY A 4 -0.49 12.44 1.21
CA GLY A 4 0.85 12.94 1.00
C GLY A 4 1.93 12.15 1.72
N ASP A 5 1.56 11.24 2.61
CA ASP A 5 2.54 10.39 3.27
C ASP A 5 3.05 9.32 2.31
N LEU A 6 4.34 9.01 2.44
CA LEU A 6 4.93 7.89 1.72
C LEU A 6 4.84 6.66 2.62
N VAL A 7 4.29 5.59 2.08
CA VAL A 7 4.06 4.37 2.85
C VAL A 7 4.64 3.16 2.13
N GLN A 8 4.89 2.11 2.87
CA GLN A 8 5.30 0.83 2.27
C GLN A 8 4.51 -0.30 2.91
N VAL A 9 4.39 -1.39 2.17
CA VAL A 9 3.80 -2.61 2.72
C VAL A 9 4.66 -3.09 3.88
N LYS A 10 4.03 -3.37 5.01
CA LYS A 10 4.77 -3.86 6.18
C LYS A 10 5.52 -5.13 5.82
N PRO A 11 6.73 -5.32 6.31
CA PRO A 11 7.52 -6.52 5.98
C PRO A 11 6.77 -7.82 6.22
N VAL A 12 5.96 -7.89 7.26
CA VAL A 12 5.19 -9.09 7.58
C VAL A 12 4.18 -9.44 6.49
N HIS A 13 3.74 -8.46 5.70
CA HIS A 13 2.75 -8.66 4.64
C HIS A 13 3.37 -8.75 3.26
N GLN A 14 4.63 -8.37 3.08
CA GLN A 14 5.25 -8.35 1.76
C GLN A 14 5.29 -9.72 1.12
N ARG A 15 5.56 -10.75 1.90
CA ARG A 15 5.59 -12.12 1.39
C ARG A 15 4.22 -12.56 0.90
N GLU A 16 3.18 -12.22 1.64
CA GLU A 16 1.82 -12.55 1.24
C GLU A 16 1.43 -11.88 -0.06
N PHE A 17 1.75 -10.60 -0.20
CA PHE A 17 1.43 -9.86 -1.41
C PHE A 17 2.12 -10.47 -2.62
N LYS A 18 3.39 -10.84 -2.46
CA LYS A 18 4.15 -11.45 -3.54
C LYS A 18 3.57 -12.81 -3.91
N ALA A 19 3.23 -13.62 -2.92
CA ALA A 19 2.68 -14.95 -3.17
C ALA A 19 1.35 -14.88 -3.89
N VAL A 20 0.48 -13.96 -3.49
CA VAL A 20 -0.82 -13.79 -4.14
C VAL A 20 -0.64 -13.37 -5.59
N ALA A 21 0.26 -12.42 -5.84
CA ALA A 21 0.52 -11.97 -7.20
C ALA A 21 1.04 -13.11 -8.07
N GLU A 22 1.98 -13.90 -7.56
CA GLU A 22 2.53 -15.02 -8.30
C GLU A 22 1.49 -16.09 -8.60
N ASN A 23 0.67 -16.44 -7.59
CA ASN A 23 -0.33 -17.48 -7.75
C ASN A 23 -1.43 -17.10 -8.73
N ARG A 24 -1.73 -15.83 -8.85
CA ARG A 24 -2.81 -15.35 -9.72
C ARG A 24 -2.31 -14.81 -11.05
N GLY A 25 -1.00 -14.80 -11.25
CA GLY A 25 -0.44 -14.28 -12.48
C GLY A 25 -0.48 -12.76 -12.61
N TYR A 26 -0.70 -12.06 -11.51
CA TYR A 26 -0.71 -10.61 -11.53
C TYR A 26 0.72 -10.08 -11.50
N PRO A 27 0.96 -8.90 -12.07
CA PRO A 27 2.27 -8.28 -11.93
C PRO A 27 2.54 -7.96 -10.45
N VAL A 28 3.80 -8.03 -10.07
CA VAL A 28 4.19 -7.69 -8.70
C VAL A 28 3.94 -6.21 -8.49
N MET A 29 3.14 -5.88 -7.48
CA MET A 29 2.84 -4.48 -7.19
C MET A 29 3.98 -3.84 -6.43
N PRO A 30 4.21 -2.53 -6.65
CA PRO A 30 5.18 -1.81 -5.84
C PRO A 30 4.82 -1.87 -4.36
N ILE A 31 5.83 -1.97 -3.51
CA ILE A 31 5.60 -2.02 -2.07
C ILE A 31 5.63 -0.63 -1.43
N ILE A 32 6.05 0.38 -2.17
CA ILE A 32 6.11 1.76 -1.70
C ILE A 32 5.19 2.61 -2.57
N GLY A 33 4.44 3.51 -1.95
CA GLY A 33 3.57 4.39 -2.68
C GLY A 33 3.21 5.63 -1.88
N LEU A 34 2.69 6.63 -2.58
CA LEU A 34 2.27 7.88 -1.98
C LEU A 34 0.76 7.86 -1.79
N ILE A 35 0.29 8.24 -0.61
CA ILE A 35 -1.15 8.26 -0.33
C ILE A 35 -1.79 9.42 -1.07
N MET A 36 -2.71 9.10 -1.95
CA MET A 36 -3.46 10.10 -2.71
C MET A 36 -4.79 10.44 -2.06
N SER A 37 -5.42 9.46 -1.42
CA SER A 37 -6.66 9.71 -0.69
C SER A 37 -6.84 8.65 0.39
N ILE A 38 -7.61 9.02 1.42
CA ILE A 38 -7.93 8.10 2.52
C ILE A 38 -9.45 8.03 2.59
N GLU A 39 -9.97 6.80 2.55
CA GLU A 39 -11.40 6.59 2.58
C GLU A 39 -11.88 6.30 3.99
N SER A 40 -13.16 6.57 4.25
CA SER A 40 -13.72 6.45 5.59
C SER A 40 -13.74 5.02 6.12
N ASN A 41 -13.66 4.03 5.23
CA ASN A 41 -13.70 2.62 5.62
C ASN A 41 -12.32 2.05 5.92
N GLY A 42 -11.29 2.88 6.03
CA GLY A 42 -9.94 2.41 6.35
C GLY A 42 -9.11 2.04 5.15
N TYR A 43 -9.61 2.27 3.94
CA TYR A 43 -8.84 2.04 2.72
C TYR A 43 -8.08 3.28 2.33
N ILE A 44 -6.94 3.09 1.67
CA ILE A 44 -6.15 4.20 1.13
C ILE A 44 -5.91 3.95 -0.34
N GLN A 45 -5.85 5.03 -1.11
CA GLN A 45 -5.54 4.98 -2.53
C GLN A 45 -4.12 5.49 -2.73
N LEU A 46 -3.29 4.67 -3.37
CA LEU A 46 -1.90 5.02 -3.66
C LEU A 46 -1.77 5.44 -5.11
N ASP A 47 -0.75 6.26 -5.37
CA ASP A 47 -0.51 6.83 -6.70
C ASP A 47 -0.11 5.78 -7.74
N ASN A 48 0.41 4.66 -7.29
CA ASN A 48 0.93 3.62 -8.18
C ASN A 48 0.12 2.33 -8.13
N ARG A 49 -1.10 2.39 -7.63
CA ARG A 49 -1.98 1.22 -7.58
C ARG A 49 -3.33 1.57 -8.19
N PRO A 50 -3.90 0.64 -8.97
CA PRO A 50 -5.20 0.89 -9.60
C PRO A 50 -6.38 0.78 -8.64
N MET A 51 -6.19 0.11 -7.50
CA MET A 51 -7.28 -0.13 -6.55
C MET A 51 -6.86 0.27 -5.15
N PRO A 52 -7.83 0.72 -4.32
CA PRO A 52 -7.51 1.03 -2.93
C PRO A 52 -7.08 -0.23 -2.16
N ALA A 53 -6.31 -0.02 -1.12
CA ALA A 53 -5.84 -1.10 -0.26
C ALA A 53 -6.08 -0.73 1.20
N MET A 54 -6.18 -1.74 2.05
CA MET A 54 -6.42 -1.51 3.47
C MET A 54 -5.19 -0.89 4.11
N ALA A 55 -5.41 0.17 4.86
CA ALA A 55 -4.31 0.93 5.46
C ALA A 55 -3.44 0.11 6.40
N HIS A 56 -4.01 -0.89 7.07
CA HIS A 56 -3.27 -1.66 8.05
C HIS A 56 -2.15 -2.52 7.45
N TYR A 57 -2.15 -2.71 6.14
CA TYR A 57 -1.06 -3.43 5.47
C TYR A 57 0.17 -2.55 5.29
N PHE A 58 0.06 -1.25 5.54
CA PHE A 58 1.11 -0.28 5.22
C PHE A 58 1.62 0.42 6.46
N GLU A 59 2.85 0.88 6.39
CA GLU A 59 3.45 1.72 7.41
C GLU A 59 4.01 2.97 6.77
N VAL A 60 3.97 4.08 7.50
CA VAL A 60 4.52 5.35 7.01
C VAL A 60 6.03 5.30 7.11
N ILE A 61 6.71 5.58 6.00
CA ILE A 61 8.17 5.55 5.96
C ILE A 61 8.78 6.93 5.79
N SER A 62 8.01 7.90 5.28
CA SER A 62 8.48 9.27 5.30
C SER A 62 7.85 9.93 6.50
N GLY A 63 8.63 10.36 7.41
CA GLY A 63 8.07 11.13 8.49
C GLY A 63 7.39 12.34 7.88
N SER A 64 6.17 12.60 8.24
CA SER A 64 5.57 13.82 7.75
C SER A 64 6.28 14.99 8.40
N ARG A 65 6.65 15.88 7.59
CA ARG A 65 7.38 17.05 8.05
C ARG A 65 6.43 18.13 8.45
#